data_a4c987ba66dfcdb471aa4b127a8640e9
#
_entry.id   a4c987ba66dfcdb471aa4b127a8640e9
#
_cell.length_a   1.000
_cell.length_b   1.000
_cell.length_c   1.000
_cell.angle_alpha   90.00
_cell.angle_beta   90.00
_cell.angle_gamma   90.00
#
_symmetry.space_group_name_H-M   'P 1'
#
loop_
_entity.id
_entity.type
_entity.pdbx_description
1 polymer ?
#
loop_
_entity_poly.entity_id
_entity_poly.type
_entity_poly.pdbx_seq_one_letter_code
_entity_poly.pdbx_strand_id
1 'polypeptide(L)'
;IARAALLAASDPTGRERDPHRPEGDPCPPEGDPDGRSRDPGYHLVAGGRRAFEAKVGFRAPLRSWPGRFNARIGISGYIGGVIMVAAIVLFFPLHMLAEAGISGEWLGLLALLGLIPAIDVAMALVNRGVSREFGATILPGLELRGGVPASLRTMVAVPVLLTTRAAIEEQIERLEIHHLASPEGELYFALLSDWTDAASESVEGDNALVAAAAAGIARLNRRYGPAAGGDRFLLLHRRRLWNDGQKRWIGWERKRGKLHELNRLLRGATDTTFMGVGGTAFTSPPT
;
A
#
# COMPACT_ATOMS: atom_id res chain seq x y z
N ILE A 1 -15.11 1.67 24.00
CA ILE A 1 -14.22 0.75 23.25
C ILE A 1 -12.87 1.43 23.00
N ALA A 2 -12.81 2.60 22.32
CA ALA A 2 -11.56 3.29 21.99
C ALA A 2 -10.69 3.57 23.23
N ARG A 3 -11.28 4.10 24.33
CA ARG A 3 -10.58 4.35 25.58
C ARG A 3 -10.04 3.06 26.22
N ALA A 4 -10.79 1.96 26.12
CA ALA A 4 -10.35 0.66 26.65
C ALA A 4 -9.19 0.08 25.80
N ALA A 5 -9.19 0.29 24.48
CA ALA A 5 -8.10 -0.12 23.61
C ALA A 5 -6.82 0.69 23.88
N LEU A 6 -6.94 2.00 24.11
CA LEU A 6 -5.82 2.87 24.51
C LEU A 6 -5.23 2.43 25.85
N LEU A 7 -6.08 2.09 26.83
CA LEU A 7 -5.62 1.56 28.12
C LEU A 7 -4.94 0.19 27.99
N ALA A 8 -5.44 -0.69 27.11
CA ALA A 8 -4.80 -1.97 26.84
C ALA A 8 -3.44 -1.82 26.15
N ALA A 9 -3.28 -0.82 25.29
CA ALA A 9 -2.01 -0.51 24.62
C ALA A 9 -0.99 0.17 25.57
N SER A 10 -1.46 0.94 26.55
CA SER A 10 -0.60 1.57 27.55
C SER A 10 -0.12 0.61 28.66
N ASP A 11 -0.85 -0.49 28.87
CA ASP A 11 -0.47 -1.55 29.82
C ASP A 11 -0.58 -2.94 29.16
N PRO A 12 0.36 -3.29 28.29
CA PRO A 12 0.31 -4.54 27.51
C PRO A 12 0.50 -5.80 28.37
N THR A 13 0.98 -5.69 29.60
CA THR A 13 1.29 -6.86 30.43
C THR A 13 0.21 -7.21 31.44
N GLY A 14 -0.69 -6.26 31.78
CA GLY A 14 -1.71 -6.46 32.81
C GLY A 14 -1.16 -6.85 34.19
N ARG A 15 0.15 -6.72 34.39
CA ARG A 15 0.83 -6.97 35.66
C ARG A 15 0.92 -5.67 36.44
N GLU A 16 0.58 -5.73 37.72
CA GLU A 16 0.82 -4.70 38.69
C GLU A 16 2.27 -4.19 38.60
N ARG A 17 2.47 -2.87 38.54
CA ARG A 17 3.80 -2.26 38.49
C ARG A 17 4.62 -2.77 39.70
N ASP A 18 5.76 -3.40 39.37
CA ASP A 18 6.79 -3.64 40.37
C ASP A 18 7.35 -2.29 40.87
N PRO A 19 7.14 -1.93 42.14
CA PRO A 19 7.56 -0.64 42.66
C PRO A 19 9.08 -0.43 42.74
N HIS A 20 9.90 -1.44 42.42
CA HIS A 20 11.36 -1.40 42.48
C HIS A 20 12.05 -1.36 41.11
N ARG A 21 11.32 -1.17 40.02
CA ARG A 21 11.93 -1.09 38.67
C ARG A 21 12.41 0.34 38.38
N PRO A 22 13.70 0.56 37.98
CA PRO A 22 14.19 1.89 37.63
C PRO A 22 13.44 2.43 36.38
N GLU A 23 13.05 3.70 36.45
CA GLU A 23 12.45 4.44 35.35
C GLU A 23 13.49 4.55 34.21
N GLY A 24 13.24 3.90 33.09
CA GLY A 24 14.05 4.13 31.90
C GLY A 24 14.23 2.97 30.91
N ASP A 25 13.80 1.76 31.22
CA ASP A 25 14.02 0.63 30.31
C ASP A 25 12.69 0.01 29.82
N PRO A 26 12.25 0.31 28.59
CA PRO A 26 11.08 -0.32 27.99
C PRO A 26 11.47 -1.68 27.41
N CYS A 27 11.67 -2.68 28.27
CA CYS A 27 11.80 -4.05 27.79
C CYS A 27 10.45 -4.52 27.23
N PRO A 28 10.36 -4.92 25.96
CA PRO A 28 9.13 -5.50 25.43
C PRO A 28 8.80 -6.78 26.20
N PRO A 29 7.51 -7.10 26.42
CA PRO A 29 7.14 -8.37 27.05
C PRO A 29 7.71 -9.54 26.25
N GLU A 30 8.17 -10.58 26.92
CA GLU A 30 8.62 -11.82 26.27
C GLU A 30 7.53 -12.30 25.31
N GLY A 31 7.84 -12.32 24.02
CA GLY A 31 6.90 -12.68 22.93
C GLY A 31 6.36 -11.52 22.07
N ASP A 32 6.73 -10.26 22.33
CA ASP A 32 6.39 -9.11 21.49
C ASP A 32 7.65 -8.32 21.06
N PRO A 33 8.53 -8.90 20.24
CA PRO A 33 9.79 -8.26 19.82
C PRO A 33 9.56 -6.98 19.02
N ASP A 34 8.38 -6.80 18.42
CA ASP A 34 8.04 -5.64 17.58
C ASP A 34 7.28 -4.54 18.34
N GLY A 35 7.01 -4.70 19.64
CA GLY A 35 6.25 -3.74 20.44
C GLY A 35 4.78 -3.55 19.99
N ARG A 36 4.24 -4.48 19.23
CA ARG A 36 2.89 -4.39 18.64
C ARG A 36 1.77 -4.33 19.69
N SER A 37 2.01 -4.88 20.86
CA SER A 37 1.04 -4.82 21.96
C SER A 37 0.80 -3.41 22.49
N ARG A 38 1.68 -2.46 22.17
CA ARG A 38 1.51 -1.03 22.50
C ARG A 38 0.67 -0.27 21.46
N ASP A 39 0.35 -0.89 20.33
CA ASP A 39 -0.51 -0.29 19.31
C ASP A 39 -1.98 -0.62 19.61
N PRO A 40 -2.85 0.40 19.79
CA PRO A 40 -4.29 0.18 19.91
C PRO A 40 -4.90 -0.64 18.75
N GLY A 41 -4.35 -0.50 17.53
CA GLY A 41 -4.75 -1.26 16.36
C GLY A 41 -4.52 -2.76 16.52
N TYR A 42 -3.46 -3.17 17.20
CA TYR A 42 -3.20 -4.58 17.52
C TYR A 42 -4.36 -5.21 18.30
N HIS A 43 -4.91 -4.49 19.28
CA HIS A 43 -6.02 -4.94 20.10
C HIS A 43 -7.38 -4.83 19.43
N LEU A 44 -7.55 -3.97 18.42
CA LEU A 44 -8.83 -3.76 17.74
C LEU A 44 -9.01 -4.64 16.50
N VAL A 45 -7.95 -4.82 15.70
CA VAL A 45 -8.07 -5.45 14.38
C VAL A 45 -7.06 -6.59 14.12
N ALA A 46 -6.03 -6.76 14.98
CA ALA A 46 -4.98 -7.75 14.79
C ALA A 46 -5.01 -8.88 15.84
N GLY A 47 -3.88 -9.50 16.13
CA GLY A 47 -3.74 -10.68 16.98
C GLY A 47 -4.26 -10.53 18.41
N GLY A 48 -4.18 -9.32 18.99
CA GLY A 48 -4.67 -8.99 20.35
C GLY A 48 -6.18 -8.89 20.47
N ARG A 49 -6.92 -8.86 19.36
CA ARG A 49 -8.36 -8.63 19.34
C ARG A 49 -9.16 -9.61 20.21
N ARG A 50 -8.85 -10.90 20.19
CA ARG A 50 -9.59 -11.91 20.97
C ARG A 50 -9.43 -11.73 22.47
N ALA A 51 -8.20 -11.48 22.92
CA ALA A 51 -7.91 -11.22 24.33
C ALA A 51 -8.59 -9.91 24.78
N PHE A 52 -8.57 -8.89 23.94
CA PHE A 52 -9.26 -7.64 24.18
C PHE A 52 -10.78 -7.79 24.24
N GLU A 53 -11.40 -8.52 23.29
CA GLU A 53 -12.83 -8.81 23.29
C GLU A 53 -13.27 -9.56 24.56
N ALA A 54 -12.46 -10.54 25.01
CA ALA A 54 -12.72 -11.25 26.27
C ALA A 54 -12.63 -10.32 27.50
N LYS A 55 -11.61 -9.44 27.53
CA LYS A 55 -11.41 -8.47 28.63
C LYS A 55 -12.56 -7.46 28.74
N VAL A 56 -13.16 -7.06 27.59
CA VAL A 56 -14.29 -6.11 27.53
C VAL A 56 -15.64 -6.83 27.68
N GLY A 57 -15.66 -8.16 27.76
CA GLY A 57 -16.90 -8.95 27.84
C GLY A 57 -17.72 -8.93 26.56
N PHE A 58 -17.09 -8.71 25.39
CA PHE A 58 -17.78 -8.64 24.10
C PHE A 58 -18.31 -10.02 23.69
N ARG A 59 -19.62 -10.11 23.45
CA ARG A 59 -20.26 -11.28 22.86
C ARG A 59 -20.50 -11.08 21.37
N ALA A 60 -19.84 -11.89 20.55
CA ALA A 60 -19.99 -11.80 19.10
C ALA A 60 -21.42 -12.14 18.65
N PRO A 61 -22.10 -11.29 17.88
CA PRO A 61 -23.40 -11.64 17.32
C PRO A 61 -23.27 -12.80 16.32
N LEU A 62 -24.30 -13.66 16.23
CA LEU A 62 -24.32 -14.83 15.33
C LEU A 62 -23.98 -14.46 13.87
N ARG A 63 -24.41 -13.29 13.43
CA ARG A 63 -24.11 -12.76 12.07
C ARG A 63 -22.62 -12.61 11.80
N SER A 64 -21.76 -12.45 12.81
CA SER A 64 -20.31 -12.33 12.65
C SER A 64 -19.58 -13.68 12.66
N TRP A 65 -20.29 -14.77 12.89
CA TRP A 65 -19.72 -16.12 13.00
C TRP A 65 -19.05 -16.62 11.71
N PRO A 66 -19.64 -16.47 10.51
CA PRO A 66 -19.01 -16.92 9.28
C PRO A 66 -17.68 -16.21 9.04
N GLY A 67 -17.60 -14.87 9.24
CA GLY A 67 -16.36 -14.10 9.11
C GLY A 67 -15.29 -14.51 10.12
N ARG A 68 -15.68 -14.81 11.37
CA ARG A 68 -14.75 -15.26 12.40
C ARG A 68 -14.24 -16.69 12.16
N PHE A 69 -15.09 -17.55 11.63
CA PHE A 69 -14.74 -18.91 11.24
C PHE A 69 -13.77 -18.89 10.05
N ASN A 70 -14.09 -18.11 9.02
CA ASN A 70 -13.20 -17.91 7.85
C ASN A 70 -11.84 -17.33 8.24
N ALA A 71 -11.81 -16.31 9.10
CA ALA A 71 -10.55 -15.75 9.62
C ALA A 71 -9.73 -16.77 10.44
N ARG A 72 -10.36 -17.79 11.02
CA ARG A 72 -9.69 -18.85 11.78
C ARG A 72 -9.07 -19.91 10.89
N ILE A 73 -9.78 -20.31 9.83
CA ILE A 73 -9.34 -21.36 8.89
C ILE A 73 -8.39 -20.76 7.84
N GLY A 74 -8.52 -19.46 7.54
CA GLY A 74 -7.65 -18.75 6.61
C GLY A 74 -7.67 -19.35 5.21
N ILE A 75 -6.51 -19.43 4.59
CA ILE A 75 -6.34 -19.91 3.20
C ILE A 75 -6.77 -21.38 3.03
N SER A 76 -6.63 -22.20 4.07
CA SER A 76 -7.03 -23.61 4.04
C SER A 76 -8.54 -23.78 3.85
N GLY A 77 -9.33 -22.90 4.46
CA GLY A 77 -10.79 -22.88 4.27
C GLY A 77 -11.19 -22.51 2.84
N TYR A 78 -10.49 -21.56 2.25
CA TYR A 78 -10.70 -21.18 0.86
C TYR A 78 -10.37 -22.34 -0.10
N ILE A 79 -9.19 -22.93 0.05
CA ILE A 79 -8.75 -24.06 -0.79
C ILE A 79 -9.71 -25.25 -0.62
N GLY A 80 -10.06 -25.60 0.63
CA GLY A 80 -11.04 -26.67 0.91
C GLY A 80 -12.42 -26.40 0.29
N GLY A 81 -12.88 -25.16 0.35
CA GLY A 81 -14.11 -24.72 -0.31
C GLY A 81 -14.06 -24.88 -1.83
N VAL A 82 -12.96 -24.47 -2.47
CA VAL A 82 -12.77 -24.66 -3.92
C VAL A 82 -12.76 -26.14 -4.30
N ILE A 83 -12.00 -26.97 -3.56
CA ILE A 83 -11.94 -28.41 -3.81
C ILE A 83 -13.32 -29.05 -3.67
N MET A 84 -14.06 -28.73 -2.63
CA MET A 84 -15.39 -29.27 -2.38
C MET A 84 -16.37 -28.90 -3.50
N VAL A 85 -16.40 -27.62 -3.91
CA VAL A 85 -17.29 -27.17 -4.99
C VAL A 85 -16.86 -27.77 -6.32
N ALA A 86 -15.56 -27.87 -6.64
CA ALA A 86 -15.07 -28.52 -7.84
C ALA A 86 -15.46 -30.01 -7.89
N ALA A 87 -15.35 -30.72 -6.75
CA ALA A 87 -15.78 -32.10 -6.65
C ALA A 87 -17.27 -32.24 -6.91
N ILE A 88 -18.12 -31.37 -6.39
CA ILE A 88 -19.56 -31.36 -6.64
C ILE A 88 -19.87 -31.10 -8.11
N VAL A 89 -19.21 -30.10 -8.72
CA VAL A 89 -19.38 -29.73 -10.14
C VAL A 89 -19.00 -30.88 -11.06
N LEU A 90 -17.95 -31.65 -10.73
CA LEU A 90 -17.52 -32.81 -11.49
C LEU A 90 -18.41 -34.04 -11.23
N PHE A 91 -18.77 -34.29 -9.99
CA PHE A 91 -19.52 -35.49 -9.58
C PHE A 91 -20.85 -35.61 -10.30
N PHE A 92 -21.61 -34.52 -10.40
CA PHE A 92 -22.98 -34.57 -10.96
C PHE A 92 -23.02 -35.03 -12.44
N PRO A 93 -22.24 -34.40 -13.39
CA PRO A 93 -22.22 -34.86 -14.77
C PRO A 93 -21.65 -36.28 -14.93
N LEU A 94 -20.58 -36.61 -14.18
CA LEU A 94 -19.98 -37.96 -14.27
C LEU A 94 -20.93 -39.04 -13.77
N HIS A 95 -21.69 -38.77 -12.71
CA HIS A 95 -22.70 -39.72 -12.22
C HIS A 95 -23.80 -39.93 -13.25
N MET A 96 -24.32 -38.86 -13.86
CA MET A 96 -25.32 -38.99 -14.94
C MET A 96 -24.80 -39.78 -16.14
N LEU A 97 -23.53 -39.60 -16.53
CA LEU A 97 -22.92 -40.33 -17.62
C LEU A 97 -22.67 -41.80 -17.27
N ALA A 98 -22.37 -42.11 -16.01
CA ALA A 98 -22.25 -43.46 -15.52
C ALA A 98 -23.59 -44.21 -15.57
N GLU A 99 -24.69 -43.57 -15.15
CA GLU A 99 -26.02 -44.12 -15.26
C GLU A 99 -26.48 -44.32 -16.72
N ALA A 100 -25.98 -43.51 -17.64
CA ALA A 100 -26.20 -43.67 -19.08
C ALA A 100 -25.37 -44.79 -19.70
N GLY A 101 -24.57 -45.55 -18.91
CA GLY A 101 -23.84 -46.73 -19.34
C GLY A 101 -22.47 -46.48 -19.97
N ILE A 102 -21.89 -45.28 -19.75
CA ILE A 102 -20.51 -44.96 -20.20
C ILE A 102 -19.50 -45.77 -19.37
N SER A 103 -18.54 -46.44 -20.05
CA SER A 103 -17.52 -47.25 -19.38
C SER A 103 -16.59 -46.42 -18.47
N GLY A 104 -16.03 -47.05 -17.44
CA GLY A 104 -15.20 -46.39 -16.44
C GLY A 104 -13.94 -45.70 -17.03
N GLU A 105 -13.37 -46.23 -18.10
CA GLU A 105 -12.21 -45.64 -18.78
C GLU A 105 -12.55 -44.25 -19.36
N TRP A 106 -13.70 -44.14 -20.02
CA TRP A 106 -14.18 -42.86 -20.56
C TRP A 106 -14.57 -41.87 -19.47
N LEU A 107 -15.17 -42.39 -18.37
CA LEU A 107 -15.46 -41.54 -17.22
C LEU A 107 -14.19 -41.00 -16.56
N GLY A 108 -13.12 -41.77 -16.48
CA GLY A 108 -11.82 -41.33 -15.98
C GLY A 108 -11.21 -40.24 -16.87
N LEU A 109 -11.27 -40.41 -18.21
CA LEU A 109 -10.80 -39.41 -19.16
C LEU A 109 -11.62 -38.11 -19.05
N LEU A 110 -12.94 -38.20 -18.99
CA LEU A 110 -13.83 -37.06 -18.84
C LEU A 110 -13.62 -36.34 -17.50
N ALA A 111 -13.36 -37.08 -16.42
CA ALA A 111 -13.02 -36.48 -15.13
C ALA A 111 -11.72 -35.68 -15.19
N LEU A 112 -10.71 -36.24 -15.87
CA LEU A 112 -9.42 -35.54 -16.05
C LEU A 112 -9.57 -34.28 -16.90
N LEU A 113 -10.27 -34.36 -18.03
CA LEU A 113 -10.52 -33.20 -18.91
C LEU A 113 -11.44 -32.15 -18.24
N GLY A 114 -12.40 -32.59 -17.45
CA GLY A 114 -13.34 -31.73 -16.72
C GLY A 114 -12.75 -31.06 -15.48
N LEU A 115 -11.57 -31.49 -15.01
CA LEU A 115 -10.98 -31.00 -13.77
C LEU A 115 -10.66 -29.49 -13.82
N ILE A 116 -10.06 -29.03 -14.93
CA ILE A 116 -9.70 -27.60 -15.09
C ILE A 116 -10.95 -26.72 -15.10
N PRO A 117 -11.96 -26.94 -15.99
CA PRO A 117 -13.15 -26.13 -15.99
C PRO A 117 -13.96 -26.23 -14.69
N ALA A 118 -13.94 -27.39 -14.00
CA ALA A 118 -14.60 -27.53 -12.72
C ALA A 118 -13.93 -26.66 -11.62
N ILE A 119 -12.60 -26.58 -11.62
CA ILE A 119 -11.85 -25.70 -10.71
C ILE A 119 -12.16 -24.22 -11.02
N ASP A 120 -12.20 -23.84 -12.28
CA ASP A 120 -12.50 -22.44 -12.68
C ASP A 120 -13.92 -22.03 -12.22
N VAL A 121 -14.92 -22.89 -12.45
CA VAL A 121 -16.29 -22.65 -11.96
C VAL A 121 -16.31 -22.59 -10.44
N ALA A 122 -15.63 -23.51 -9.77
CA ALA A 122 -15.56 -23.55 -8.31
C ALA A 122 -14.93 -22.26 -7.74
N MET A 123 -13.82 -21.81 -8.31
CA MET A 123 -13.17 -20.54 -7.92
C MET A 123 -14.11 -19.35 -8.12
N ALA A 124 -14.80 -19.27 -9.26
CA ALA A 124 -15.74 -18.20 -9.53
C ALA A 124 -16.89 -18.17 -8.49
N LEU A 125 -17.45 -19.34 -8.16
CA LEU A 125 -18.53 -19.45 -7.18
C LEU A 125 -18.07 -19.13 -5.75
N VAL A 126 -16.92 -19.66 -5.33
CA VAL A 126 -16.35 -19.40 -4.01
C VAL A 126 -15.99 -17.92 -3.88
N ASN A 127 -15.33 -17.32 -4.88
CA ASN A 127 -14.99 -15.89 -4.89
C ASN A 127 -16.23 -15.01 -4.81
N ARG A 128 -17.28 -15.38 -5.56
CA ARG A 128 -18.56 -14.66 -5.50
C ARG A 128 -19.18 -14.75 -4.10
N GLY A 129 -19.16 -15.93 -3.48
CA GLY A 129 -19.66 -16.13 -2.11
C GLY A 129 -18.86 -15.32 -1.11
N VAL A 130 -17.54 -15.42 -1.14
CA VAL A 130 -16.62 -14.69 -0.27
C VAL A 130 -16.81 -13.17 -0.43
N SER A 131 -16.87 -12.65 -1.66
CA SER A 131 -17.04 -11.21 -1.91
C SER A 131 -18.38 -10.66 -1.43
N ARG A 132 -19.44 -11.51 -1.43
CA ARG A 132 -20.77 -11.11 -0.93
C ARG A 132 -20.86 -11.11 0.59
N GLU A 133 -20.30 -12.14 1.22
CA GLU A 133 -20.38 -12.31 2.68
C GLU A 133 -19.34 -11.48 3.43
N PHE A 134 -18.14 -11.34 2.85
CA PHE A 134 -17.01 -10.68 3.48
C PHE A 134 -16.62 -9.40 2.75
N GLY A 135 -17.56 -8.58 2.35
CA GLY A 135 -17.31 -7.30 1.70
C GLY A 135 -16.15 -6.52 2.32
N ALA A 136 -15.66 -5.49 1.66
CA ALA A 136 -14.52 -4.70 2.13
C ALA A 136 -14.73 -4.22 3.58
N THR A 137 -13.77 -4.51 4.47
CA THR A 137 -13.76 -3.93 5.81
C THR A 137 -13.34 -2.48 5.70
N ILE A 138 -14.27 -1.57 5.98
CA ILE A 138 -13.96 -0.14 6.05
C ILE A 138 -13.19 0.07 7.36
N LEU A 139 -11.90 0.41 7.23
CA LEU A 139 -11.09 0.80 8.38
C LEU A 139 -11.57 2.17 8.89
N PRO A 140 -11.60 2.38 10.21
CA PRO A 140 -11.90 3.70 10.74
C PRO A 140 -10.86 4.69 10.25
N GLY A 141 -11.30 5.71 9.51
CA GLY A 141 -10.46 6.79 9.03
C GLY A 141 -10.50 7.97 10.01
N LEU A 142 -9.40 8.68 10.13
CA LEU A 142 -9.34 9.96 10.83
C LEU A 142 -9.70 11.07 9.83
N GLU A 143 -10.77 11.80 10.08
CA GLU A 143 -11.13 12.97 9.30
C GLU A 143 -10.37 14.19 9.86
N LEU A 144 -9.48 14.76 9.06
CA LEU A 144 -8.72 15.96 9.40
C LEU A 144 -9.48 17.22 8.96
N ARG A 145 -10.57 17.57 9.68
CA ARG A 145 -11.45 18.72 9.35
C ARG A 145 -10.73 20.07 9.33
N GLY A 146 -9.66 20.22 10.12
CA GLY A 146 -8.83 21.42 10.18
C GLY A 146 -7.63 21.40 9.23
N GLY A 147 -7.61 20.46 8.28
CA GLY A 147 -6.44 20.22 7.41
C GLY A 147 -5.38 19.34 8.07
N VAL A 148 -4.30 19.08 7.32
CA VAL A 148 -3.17 18.25 7.79
C VAL A 148 -2.32 19.06 8.78
N PRO A 149 -2.21 18.65 10.06
CA PRO A 149 -1.40 19.39 11.03
C PRO A 149 0.11 19.16 10.79
N ALA A 150 0.96 20.05 11.33
CA ALA A 150 2.41 19.98 11.18
C ALA A 150 3.02 18.66 11.68
N SER A 151 2.42 18.04 12.71
CA SER A 151 2.84 16.73 13.24
C SER A 151 2.56 15.55 12.30
N LEU A 152 1.68 15.74 11.31
CA LEU A 152 1.31 14.74 10.30
C LEU A 152 1.65 15.24 8.89
N ARG A 153 2.67 16.10 8.77
CA ARG A 153 3.14 16.62 7.48
C ARG A 153 3.22 15.50 6.45
N THR A 154 2.59 15.70 5.31
CA THR A 154 2.41 14.66 4.30
C THR A 154 2.88 15.13 2.94
N MET A 155 3.55 14.27 2.19
CA MET A 155 3.96 14.52 0.82
C MET A 155 3.29 13.54 -0.15
N VAL A 156 2.58 14.07 -1.14
CA VAL A 156 2.04 13.32 -2.27
C VAL A 156 3.13 13.28 -3.36
N ALA A 157 3.74 12.12 -3.53
CA ALA A 157 4.83 11.92 -4.48
C ALA A 157 4.35 11.22 -5.76
N VAL A 158 4.47 11.88 -6.92
CA VAL A 158 4.02 11.37 -8.21
C VAL A 158 5.23 11.00 -9.08
N PRO A 159 5.55 9.71 -9.24
CA PRO A 159 6.67 9.26 -10.06
C PRO A 159 6.33 9.30 -11.55
N VAL A 160 7.13 10.01 -12.34
CA VAL A 160 6.94 10.21 -13.78
C VAL A 160 8.23 9.99 -14.58
N LEU A 161 8.09 9.84 -15.91
CA LEU A 161 9.18 9.94 -16.88
C LEU A 161 8.94 11.19 -17.72
N LEU A 162 9.98 12.01 -17.92
CA LEU A 162 9.93 13.16 -18.81
C LEU A 162 10.11 12.67 -20.25
N THR A 163 9.03 12.60 -21.01
CA THR A 163 9.03 12.10 -22.40
C THR A 163 8.78 13.20 -23.40
N THR A 164 7.71 13.93 -23.25
CA THR A 164 7.31 15.02 -24.12
C THR A 164 6.77 16.21 -23.33
N ARG A 165 6.78 17.39 -23.93
CA ARG A 165 6.24 18.60 -23.29
C ARG A 165 4.75 18.44 -22.96
N ALA A 166 3.97 17.81 -23.86
CA ALA A 166 2.55 17.56 -23.63
C ALA A 166 2.30 16.60 -22.45
N ALA A 167 3.09 15.52 -22.35
CA ALA A 167 3.01 14.60 -21.22
C ALA A 167 3.39 15.26 -19.88
N ILE A 168 4.36 16.16 -19.89
CA ILE A 168 4.74 16.94 -18.70
C ILE A 168 3.58 17.84 -18.26
N GLU A 169 2.97 18.56 -19.20
CA GLU A 169 1.84 19.45 -18.88
C GLU A 169 0.67 18.65 -18.28
N GLU A 170 0.35 17.49 -18.85
CA GLU A 170 -0.66 16.57 -18.28
C GLU A 170 -0.34 16.15 -16.83
N GLN A 171 0.93 15.87 -16.53
CA GLN A 171 1.33 15.52 -15.15
C GLN A 171 1.25 16.72 -14.20
N ILE A 172 1.54 17.93 -14.67
CA ILE A 172 1.37 19.17 -13.89
C ILE A 172 -0.12 19.41 -13.59
N GLU A 173 -1.01 19.23 -14.56
CA GLU A 173 -2.45 19.32 -14.37
C GLU A 173 -2.97 18.27 -13.37
N ARG A 174 -2.48 17.03 -13.46
CA ARG A 174 -2.83 15.98 -12.48
C ARG A 174 -2.35 16.32 -11.07
N LEU A 175 -1.16 16.89 -10.94
CA LEU A 175 -0.64 17.33 -9.65
C LEU A 175 -1.52 18.46 -9.06
N GLU A 176 -1.99 19.37 -9.90
CA GLU A 176 -2.95 20.42 -9.54
C GLU A 176 -4.29 19.83 -9.06
N ILE A 177 -4.83 18.82 -9.78
CA ILE A 177 -6.05 18.12 -9.38
C ILE A 177 -5.87 17.43 -8.02
N HIS A 178 -4.72 16.81 -7.77
CA HIS A 178 -4.43 16.22 -6.46
C HIS A 178 -4.46 17.27 -5.35
N HIS A 179 -3.91 18.45 -5.60
CA HIS A 179 -3.96 19.55 -4.64
C HIS A 179 -5.41 20.00 -4.38
N LEU A 180 -6.17 20.26 -5.44
CA LEU A 180 -7.56 20.74 -5.34
C LEU A 180 -8.51 19.72 -4.67
N ALA A 181 -8.22 18.43 -4.79
CA ALA A 181 -8.99 17.34 -4.18
C ALA A 181 -8.56 17.03 -2.75
N SER A 182 -7.52 17.66 -2.23
CA SER A 182 -6.93 17.34 -0.93
C SER A 182 -7.34 18.37 0.13
N PRO A 183 -7.34 17.99 1.42
CA PRO A 183 -7.58 18.95 2.50
C PRO A 183 -6.45 19.97 2.57
N GLU A 184 -6.73 21.10 3.19
CA GLU A 184 -5.72 22.14 3.48
C GLU A 184 -4.69 21.67 4.52
N GLY A 185 -3.68 22.51 4.79
CA GLY A 185 -2.68 22.30 5.83
C GLY A 185 -1.29 21.92 5.30
N GLU A 186 -0.54 21.18 6.11
CA GLU A 186 0.84 20.76 5.83
C GLU A 186 0.92 19.62 4.81
N LEU A 187 0.46 19.90 3.60
CA LEU A 187 0.42 18.97 2.48
C LEU A 187 1.27 19.49 1.31
N TYR A 188 2.21 18.67 0.86
CA TYR A 188 3.17 18.97 -0.19
C TYR A 188 2.98 18.03 -1.38
N PHE A 189 3.31 18.47 -2.58
CA PHE A 189 3.15 17.73 -3.82
C PHE A 189 4.46 17.68 -4.57
N ALA A 190 5.02 16.50 -4.77
CA ALA A 190 6.30 16.33 -5.43
C ALA A 190 6.18 15.54 -6.74
N LEU A 191 6.66 16.14 -7.83
CA LEU A 191 6.86 15.45 -9.10
C LEU A 191 8.24 14.78 -9.07
N LEU A 192 8.26 13.43 -8.93
CA LEU A 192 9.50 12.65 -8.95
C LEU A 192 9.80 12.23 -10.37
N SER A 193 10.75 12.85 -11.01
CA SER A 193 10.99 12.65 -12.44
C SER A 193 12.35 12.02 -12.75
N ASP A 194 12.37 11.21 -13.81
CA ASP A 194 13.56 10.73 -14.51
C ASP A 194 13.45 11.07 -15.98
N TRP A 195 14.57 11.10 -16.68
CA TRP A 195 14.60 10.99 -18.13
C TRP A 195 14.33 9.54 -18.60
N THR A 196 14.02 9.38 -19.86
CA THR A 196 13.98 8.07 -20.52
C THR A 196 15.38 7.46 -20.60
N ASP A 197 15.45 6.13 -20.72
CA ASP A 197 16.72 5.41 -20.88
C ASP A 197 17.41 5.80 -22.19
N ALA A 198 18.74 5.96 -22.16
CA ALA A 198 19.51 6.44 -23.30
C ALA A 198 20.86 5.71 -23.46
N ALA A 199 21.48 5.87 -24.62
CA ALA A 199 22.83 5.36 -24.88
C ALA A 199 23.92 6.23 -24.22
N SER A 200 23.59 7.50 -23.88
CA SER A 200 24.47 8.47 -23.22
C SER A 200 23.84 9.03 -21.96
N GLU A 201 24.65 9.57 -21.06
CA GLU A 201 24.19 10.18 -19.83
C GLU A 201 23.26 11.36 -20.08
N SER A 202 23.58 12.19 -21.08
CA SER A 202 22.78 13.34 -21.52
C SER A 202 22.40 13.20 -22.99
N VAL A 203 21.18 13.57 -23.31
CA VAL A 203 20.62 13.56 -24.67
C VAL A 203 20.12 14.95 -25.01
N GLU A 204 20.19 15.30 -26.29
CA GLU A 204 19.62 16.55 -26.79
C GLU A 204 18.13 16.64 -26.45
N GLY A 205 17.69 17.78 -25.90
CA GLY A 205 16.31 17.97 -25.45
C GLY A 205 16.05 17.67 -23.97
N ASP A 206 16.91 16.93 -23.28
CA ASP A 206 16.74 16.58 -21.85
C ASP A 206 16.53 17.82 -20.97
N ASN A 207 17.41 18.82 -21.14
CA ASN A 207 17.34 20.06 -20.37
C ASN A 207 16.06 20.87 -20.66
N ALA A 208 15.56 20.81 -21.89
CA ALA A 208 14.31 21.48 -22.26
C ALA A 208 13.09 20.85 -21.59
N LEU A 209 13.08 19.53 -21.44
CA LEU A 209 12.02 18.81 -20.72
C LEU A 209 12.04 19.12 -19.21
N VAL A 210 13.22 19.13 -18.59
CA VAL A 210 13.36 19.51 -17.17
C VAL A 210 12.96 20.96 -16.95
N ALA A 211 13.38 21.87 -17.82
CA ALA A 211 12.99 23.28 -17.76
C ALA A 211 11.46 23.46 -17.88
N ALA A 212 10.80 22.69 -18.78
CA ALA A 212 9.34 22.71 -18.91
C ALA A 212 8.65 22.23 -17.61
N ALA A 213 9.14 21.15 -17.01
CA ALA A 213 8.61 20.66 -15.72
C ALA A 213 8.81 21.68 -14.61
N ALA A 214 10.00 22.31 -14.51
CA ALA A 214 10.30 23.34 -13.54
C ALA A 214 9.39 24.58 -13.70
N ALA A 215 9.16 25.02 -14.94
CA ALA A 215 8.26 26.12 -15.24
C ALA A 215 6.80 25.80 -14.82
N GLY A 216 6.34 24.55 -15.03
CA GLY A 216 5.04 24.08 -14.59
C GLY A 216 4.90 24.11 -13.08
N ILE A 217 5.86 23.56 -12.34
CA ILE A 217 5.90 23.59 -10.87
C ILE A 217 5.92 25.03 -10.34
N ALA A 218 6.78 25.90 -10.91
CA ALA A 218 6.84 27.32 -10.53
C ALA A 218 5.49 28.04 -10.78
N ARG A 219 4.76 27.68 -11.84
CA ARG A 219 3.41 28.20 -12.13
C ARG A 219 2.43 27.80 -11.02
N LEU A 220 2.44 26.53 -10.56
CA LEU A 220 1.59 26.08 -9.47
C LEU A 220 1.92 26.78 -8.15
N ASN A 221 3.21 26.92 -7.80
CA ASN A 221 3.63 27.63 -6.59
C ASN A 221 3.21 29.12 -6.62
N ARG A 222 3.30 29.79 -7.78
CA ARG A 222 2.79 31.17 -7.92
C ARG A 222 1.27 31.25 -7.77
N ARG A 223 0.53 30.24 -8.25
CA ARG A 223 -0.93 30.23 -8.23
C ARG A 223 -1.50 29.95 -6.83
N TYR A 224 -0.92 28.99 -6.10
CA TYR A 224 -1.45 28.48 -4.84
C TYR A 224 -0.67 28.93 -3.60
N GLY A 225 0.49 29.56 -3.81
CA GLY A 225 1.34 30.02 -2.73
C GLY A 225 2.11 28.89 -2.02
N PRO A 226 3.00 29.27 -1.08
CA PRO A 226 3.78 28.34 -0.29
C PRO A 226 2.93 27.64 0.77
N ALA A 227 3.41 26.49 1.26
CA ALA A 227 3.00 25.90 2.53
C ALA A 227 3.85 26.50 3.68
N ALA A 228 3.56 26.14 4.94
CA ALA A 228 4.27 26.73 6.08
C ALA A 228 5.79 26.42 6.10
N GLY A 229 6.21 25.29 5.52
CA GLY A 229 7.63 24.87 5.45
C GLY A 229 8.34 25.24 4.15
N GLY A 230 7.71 25.96 3.21
CA GLY A 230 8.31 26.34 1.93
C GLY A 230 7.39 26.08 0.75
N ASP A 231 7.97 25.90 -0.44
CA ASP A 231 7.22 25.64 -1.67
C ASP A 231 6.32 24.42 -1.54
N ARG A 232 5.05 24.58 -1.89
CA ARG A 232 4.03 23.52 -1.82
C ARG A 232 4.25 22.44 -2.88
N PHE A 233 4.67 22.86 -4.08
CA PHE A 233 4.93 21.96 -5.21
C PHE A 233 6.43 21.87 -5.45
N LEU A 234 6.94 20.65 -5.59
CA LEU A 234 8.37 20.36 -5.71
C LEU A 234 8.64 19.57 -6.98
N LEU A 235 9.75 19.86 -7.65
CA LEU A 235 10.30 19.02 -8.71
C LEU A 235 11.55 18.34 -8.18
N LEU A 236 11.51 17.03 -8.07
CA LEU A 236 12.64 16.18 -7.70
C LEU A 236 13.04 15.36 -8.92
N HIS A 237 14.10 15.78 -9.61
CA HIS A 237 14.58 15.14 -10.83
C HIS A 237 15.88 14.40 -10.59
N ARG A 238 15.97 13.13 -11.06
CA ARG A 238 17.17 12.31 -10.90
C ARG A 238 18.01 12.29 -12.18
N ARG A 239 19.35 12.25 -12.00
CA ARG A 239 20.27 11.96 -13.10
C ARG A 239 20.20 10.50 -13.51
N ARG A 240 20.55 10.22 -14.77
CA ARG A 240 20.79 8.84 -15.23
C ARG A 240 22.06 8.28 -14.59
N LEU A 241 22.08 6.97 -14.38
CA LEU A 241 23.26 6.20 -13.99
C LEU A 241 23.50 5.13 -15.04
N TRP A 242 24.79 4.79 -15.24
CA TRP A 242 25.14 3.66 -16.10
C TRP A 242 24.70 2.34 -15.49
N ASN A 243 24.05 1.50 -16.29
CA ASN A 243 23.63 0.14 -15.90
C ASN A 243 24.39 -0.89 -16.76
N ASP A 244 25.31 -1.61 -16.13
CA ASP A 244 26.14 -2.60 -16.83
C ASP A 244 25.34 -3.78 -17.39
N GLY A 245 24.27 -4.19 -16.73
CA GLY A 245 23.42 -5.28 -17.17
C GLY A 245 22.62 -4.96 -18.44
N GLN A 246 22.17 -3.71 -18.57
CA GLN A 246 21.38 -3.24 -19.71
C GLN A 246 22.22 -2.48 -20.75
N LYS A 247 23.48 -2.17 -20.44
CA LYS A 247 24.37 -1.35 -21.28
C LYS A 247 23.74 -0.02 -21.69
N ARG A 248 23.07 0.63 -20.76
CA ARG A 248 22.36 1.90 -20.95
C ARG A 248 22.46 2.81 -19.72
N TRP A 249 22.27 4.09 -19.97
CA TRP A 249 22.08 5.10 -18.94
C TRP A 249 20.60 5.16 -18.56
N ILE A 250 20.26 4.86 -17.31
CA ILE A 250 18.87 4.74 -16.83
C ILE A 250 18.67 5.43 -15.47
N GLY A 251 17.44 5.75 -15.14
CA GLY A 251 17.03 6.01 -13.76
C GLY A 251 16.99 4.69 -12.98
N TRP A 252 17.88 4.52 -11.97
CA TRP A 252 18.00 3.29 -11.21
C TRP A 252 16.64 2.82 -10.67
N GLU A 253 16.26 1.54 -10.95
CA GLU A 253 15.05 0.90 -10.46
C GLU A 253 13.75 1.71 -10.73
N ARG A 254 13.77 2.63 -11.66
CA ARG A 254 12.60 3.42 -12.09
C ARG A 254 11.74 3.90 -10.91
N LYS A 255 10.46 3.50 -10.84
CA LYS A 255 9.51 3.93 -9.79
C LYS A 255 9.99 3.55 -8.39
N ARG A 256 10.45 2.32 -8.19
CA ARG A 256 10.92 1.84 -6.88
C ARG A 256 12.15 2.62 -6.41
N GLY A 257 13.11 2.82 -7.30
CA GLY A 257 14.32 3.57 -7.01
C GLY A 257 14.04 5.02 -6.64
N LYS A 258 13.15 5.71 -7.37
CA LYS A 258 12.72 7.08 -7.04
C LYS A 258 12.15 7.19 -5.63
N LEU A 259 11.22 6.32 -5.29
CA LEU A 259 10.59 6.32 -3.97
C LEU A 259 11.56 5.93 -2.86
N HIS A 260 12.50 5.01 -3.14
CA HIS A 260 13.56 4.65 -2.19
C HIS A 260 14.49 5.84 -1.92
N GLU A 261 14.95 6.51 -2.96
CA GLU A 261 15.82 7.69 -2.82
C GLU A 261 15.11 8.86 -2.14
N LEU A 262 13.81 9.07 -2.43
CA LEU A 262 13.00 10.06 -1.72
C LEU A 262 12.95 9.76 -0.22
N ASN A 263 12.70 8.50 0.17
CA ASN A 263 12.69 8.12 1.58
C ASN A 263 14.06 8.33 2.25
N ARG A 264 15.15 8.05 1.55
CA ARG A 264 16.50 8.33 2.04
C ARG A 264 16.73 9.84 2.23
N LEU A 265 16.34 10.64 1.22
CA LEU A 265 16.44 12.09 1.26
C LEU A 265 15.69 12.69 2.44
N LEU A 266 14.42 12.28 2.65
CA LEU A 266 13.60 12.72 3.77
C LEU A 266 14.17 12.31 5.14
N ARG A 267 15.06 11.32 5.18
CA ARG A 267 15.81 10.90 6.37
C ARG A 267 17.21 11.50 6.47
N GLY A 268 17.50 12.51 5.65
CA GLY A 268 18.76 13.26 5.70
C GLY A 268 19.91 12.70 4.88
N ALA A 269 19.67 11.74 3.97
CA ALA A 269 20.71 11.26 3.06
C ALA A 269 21.10 12.35 2.06
N THR A 270 22.41 12.54 1.82
CA THR A 270 22.97 13.51 0.90
C THR A 270 23.50 12.90 -0.39
N ASP A 271 23.57 11.57 -0.48
CA ASP A 271 24.11 10.80 -1.59
C ASP A 271 23.02 10.29 -2.55
N THR A 272 21.96 11.05 -2.73
CA THR A 272 20.89 10.74 -3.69
C THR A 272 21.26 11.19 -5.10
N THR A 273 20.58 10.65 -6.11
CA THR A 273 20.77 11.06 -7.51
C THR A 273 19.90 12.26 -7.92
N PHE A 274 19.14 12.84 -7.00
CA PHE A 274 18.38 14.06 -7.27
C PHE A 274 19.29 15.24 -7.56
N MET A 275 18.93 16.04 -8.55
CA MET A 275 19.70 17.19 -9.05
C MET A 275 18.97 18.49 -8.70
N GLY A 276 19.75 19.56 -8.54
CA GLY A 276 19.21 20.93 -8.58
C GLY A 276 18.63 21.22 -9.96
N VAL A 277 17.46 21.82 -10.03
CA VAL A 277 16.78 22.15 -11.28
C VAL A 277 16.76 23.66 -11.49
N GLY A 278 17.12 24.11 -12.70
CA GLY A 278 17.01 25.53 -13.09
C GLY A 278 18.04 26.45 -12.47
N GLY A 279 19.23 25.94 -12.10
CA GLY A 279 20.31 26.74 -11.52
C GLY A 279 20.14 27.08 -10.04
N THR A 280 19.08 26.63 -9.41
CA THR A 280 18.91 26.65 -7.96
C THR A 280 19.55 25.43 -7.32
N ALA A 281 20.26 25.63 -6.21
CA ALA A 281 20.74 24.52 -5.40
C ALA A 281 19.54 23.63 -5.02
N PHE A 282 19.78 22.31 -4.97
CA PHE A 282 18.79 21.36 -4.51
C PHE A 282 18.30 21.77 -3.10
N THR A 283 17.05 22.14 -3.00
CA THR A 283 16.40 22.39 -1.71
C THR A 283 15.77 21.10 -1.23
N SER A 284 16.25 20.60 -0.10
CA SER A 284 15.63 19.44 0.54
C SER A 284 14.15 19.75 0.83
N PRO A 285 13.26 18.75 0.64
CA PRO A 285 11.89 18.89 1.08
C PRO A 285 11.82 19.24 2.57
N PRO A 286 10.81 19.96 3.05
CA PRO A 286 10.65 20.24 4.45
C PRO A 286 10.46 18.92 5.22
N THR A 287 11.29 18.70 6.22
CA THR A 287 11.31 17.52 7.10
C THR A 287 10.33 17.66 8.27
#